data_3113fa52807c295fa20aedfa38762858
#
_entry.id   3113fa52807c295fa20aedfa38762858
#
_cell.length_a   1.000
_cell.length_b   1.000
_cell.length_c   1.000
_cell.angle_alpha   90.00
_cell.angle_beta   90.00
_cell.angle_gamma   90.00
#
_symmetry.space_group_name_H-M   'P 1'
#
loop_
_entity.id
_entity.type
_entity.pdbx_description
1 polymer ?
#
loop_
_entity_poly.entity_id
_entity_poly.type
_entity_poly.pdbx_seq_one_letter_code
_entity_poly.pdbx_strand_id
1 'polypeptide(L)'
;MKEVCYPFYVLKLLGVEQVVLTNACGGINRDFAPGTLMLITDFINMMGTNPLIGPNDERFGPRFPDMTEPYNLELQELAKHTAEEMGIDYKEGTYLGFMGPCYETAAEIRAFAGMGADAVGMSTVPETMVCNYMGMKVLAISCITNMATGT
;
A
#
# COMPACT_ATOMS: atom_id res chain seq x y z
N MET A 1 8.72 -11.72 -6.17
CA MET A 1 7.32 -11.63 -5.69
C MET A 1 6.96 -12.71 -4.68
N LYS A 2 7.20 -13.97 -4.96
CA LYS A 2 6.84 -15.06 -4.02
C LYS A 2 7.56 -14.95 -2.68
N GLU A 3 8.82 -14.60 -2.67
CA GLU A 3 9.62 -14.45 -1.43
C GLU A 3 9.11 -13.30 -0.57
N VAL A 4 8.73 -12.18 -1.19
CA VAL A 4 8.18 -11.01 -0.49
C VAL A 4 6.86 -11.34 0.20
N CYS A 5 6.02 -12.15 -0.44
CA CYS A 5 4.69 -12.49 0.05
C CYS A 5 4.65 -13.73 0.94
N TYR A 6 5.71 -14.54 0.96
CA TYR A 6 5.78 -15.77 1.74
C TYR A 6 5.42 -15.57 3.22
N PRO A 7 5.93 -14.54 3.91
CA PRO A 7 5.59 -14.33 5.33
C PRO A 7 4.08 -14.19 5.58
N PHE A 8 3.33 -13.65 4.62
CA PHE A 8 1.88 -13.44 4.78
C PHE A 8 1.09 -14.75 4.71
N TYR A 9 1.56 -15.72 3.92
CA TYR A 9 0.99 -17.07 3.94
C TYR A 9 1.22 -17.73 5.29
N VAL A 10 2.39 -17.57 5.88
CA VAL A 10 2.69 -18.08 7.22
C VAL A 10 1.79 -17.43 8.27
N LEU A 11 1.62 -16.11 8.21
CA LEU A 11 0.73 -15.38 9.14
C LEU A 11 -0.71 -15.88 9.02
N LYS A 12 -1.19 -16.13 7.81
CA LYS A 12 -2.53 -16.68 7.59
C LYS A 12 -2.68 -18.06 8.26
N LEU A 13 -1.70 -18.93 8.07
CA LEU A 13 -1.71 -20.26 8.68
C LEU A 13 -1.63 -20.21 10.21
N LEU A 14 -1.04 -19.17 10.78
CA LEU A 14 -0.99 -18.92 12.22
C LEU A 14 -2.27 -18.31 12.78
N GLY A 15 -3.26 -18.00 11.93
CA GLY A 15 -4.55 -17.47 12.36
C GLY A 15 -4.63 -15.96 12.42
N VAL A 16 -3.69 -15.24 11.82
CA VAL A 16 -3.73 -13.77 11.75
C VAL A 16 -4.90 -13.33 10.87
N GLU A 17 -5.71 -12.41 11.36
CA GLU A 17 -6.89 -11.89 10.67
C GLU A 17 -6.73 -10.45 10.20
N GLN A 18 -5.84 -9.70 10.82
CA GLN A 18 -5.62 -8.27 10.54
C GLN A 18 -4.13 -7.99 10.44
N VAL A 19 -3.74 -7.15 9.48
CA VAL A 19 -2.35 -6.80 9.23
C VAL A 19 -2.23 -5.28 9.15
N VAL A 20 -1.23 -4.73 9.83
CA VAL A 20 -0.84 -3.33 9.70
C VAL A 20 0.46 -3.28 8.91
N LEU A 21 0.43 -2.63 7.77
CA LEU A 21 1.60 -2.43 6.92
C LEU A 21 2.10 -1.00 7.08
N THR A 22 3.39 -0.83 7.24
CA THR A 22 4.02 0.48 7.26
C THR A 22 5.15 0.54 6.25
N ASN A 23 5.39 1.71 5.70
CA ASN A 23 6.48 1.94 4.76
C ASN A 23 7.00 3.37 4.85
N ALA A 24 8.17 3.57 4.26
CA ALA A 24 8.71 4.89 3.93
C ALA A 24 8.58 5.08 2.42
N CYS A 25 8.18 6.25 1.98
CA CYS A 25 7.94 6.50 0.56
C CYS A 25 8.18 7.96 0.18
N GLY A 26 8.21 8.23 -1.12
CA GLY A 26 8.30 9.57 -1.68
C GLY A 26 6.93 10.21 -1.86
N GLY A 27 6.82 11.50 -1.52
CA GLY A 27 5.59 12.25 -1.72
C GLY A 27 5.46 12.76 -3.15
N ILE A 28 4.30 12.59 -3.75
CA ILE A 28 3.94 13.14 -5.06
C ILE A 28 2.99 14.32 -4.89
N ASN A 29 2.03 14.21 -3.98
CA ASN A 29 1.09 15.28 -3.66
C ASN A 29 1.84 16.46 -3.04
N ARG A 30 1.71 17.63 -3.67
CA ARG A 30 2.45 18.85 -3.27
C ARG A 30 2.01 19.42 -1.92
N ASP A 31 0.85 19.00 -1.42
CA ASP A 31 0.37 19.38 -0.08
C ASP A 31 1.03 18.55 1.02
N PHE A 32 1.82 17.55 0.65
CA PHE A 32 2.58 16.73 1.58
C PHE A 32 3.99 17.31 1.76
N ALA A 33 4.59 16.99 2.90
CA ALA A 33 5.96 17.36 3.23
C ALA A 33 6.67 16.18 3.89
N PRO A 34 8.00 16.15 3.91
CA PRO A 34 8.73 15.14 4.68
C PRO A 34 8.25 15.12 6.15
N GLY A 35 8.00 13.93 6.67
CA GLY A 35 7.41 13.73 7.98
C GLY A 35 5.89 13.54 7.99
N THR A 36 5.20 13.80 6.87
CA THR A 36 3.77 13.53 6.73
C THR A 36 3.50 12.04 6.89
N LEU A 37 2.50 11.70 7.70
CA LEU A 37 1.93 10.36 7.77
C LEU A 37 0.73 10.31 6.83
N MET A 38 0.74 9.36 5.91
CA MET A 38 -0.37 9.16 4.97
C MET A 38 -1.06 7.84 5.26
N LEU A 39 -2.33 7.90 5.60
CA LEU A 39 -3.20 6.73 5.63
C LEU A 39 -3.49 6.33 4.19
N ILE A 40 -3.12 5.11 3.82
CA ILE A 40 -3.33 4.61 2.46
C ILE A 40 -4.79 4.18 2.32
N THR A 41 -5.49 4.77 1.37
CA THR A 41 -6.91 4.47 1.11
C THR A 41 -7.11 3.65 -0.16
N ASP A 42 -6.14 3.67 -1.06
CA ASP A 42 -6.14 2.91 -2.30
C ASP A 42 -4.72 2.75 -2.83
N PHE A 43 -4.53 1.88 -3.83
CA PHE A 43 -3.22 1.73 -4.46
C PHE A 43 -3.33 1.68 -5.98
N ILE A 44 -2.20 1.99 -6.64
CA ILE A 44 -1.99 1.80 -8.07
C ILE A 44 -0.80 0.85 -8.21
N ASN A 45 -0.97 -0.24 -8.93
CA ASN A 45 0.10 -1.20 -9.18
C ASN A 45 0.81 -0.87 -10.51
N MET A 46 1.99 -0.27 -10.43
CA MET A 46 2.87 -0.01 -11.56
C MET A 46 4.16 -0.84 -11.48
N MET A 47 4.09 -1.99 -10.81
CA MET A 47 5.26 -2.85 -10.63
C MET A 47 5.53 -3.77 -11.82
N GLY A 48 4.62 -3.84 -12.78
CA GLY A 48 4.76 -4.69 -13.97
C GLY A 48 4.54 -6.17 -13.68
N THR A 49 4.15 -6.53 -12.47
CA THR A 49 3.88 -7.90 -12.05
C THR A 49 2.85 -7.91 -10.91
N ASN A 50 2.41 -9.11 -10.55
CA ASN A 50 1.38 -9.31 -9.53
C ASN A 50 1.69 -10.62 -8.81
N PRO A 51 1.67 -10.66 -7.48
CA PRO A 51 2.00 -11.88 -6.73
C PRO A 51 1.00 -13.01 -6.90
N LEU A 52 -0.18 -12.75 -7.47
CA LEU A 52 -1.23 -13.73 -7.68
C LEU A 52 -1.22 -14.34 -9.08
N ILE A 53 -0.27 -13.96 -9.93
CA ILE A 53 -0.07 -14.56 -11.26
C ILE A 53 0.41 -16.00 -11.07
N GLY A 54 -0.21 -16.93 -11.79
CA GLY A 54 0.14 -18.34 -11.76
C GLY A 54 -1.00 -19.21 -11.22
N PRO A 55 -0.73 -20.50 -10.94
CA PRO A 55 -1.74 -21.41 -10.41
C PRO A 55 -2.30 -20.93 -9.08
N ASN A 56 -3.60 -21.07 -8.89
CA ASN A 56 -4.26 -20.71 -7.64
C ASN A 56 -4.33 -21.91 -6.69
N ASP A 57 -4.09 -21.64 -5.42
CA ASP A 57 -4.35 -22.60 -4.34
C ASP A 57 -5.63 -22.18 -3.61
N GLU A 58 -6.73 -22.88 -3.90
CA GLU A 58 -8.04 -22.56 -3.33
C GLU A 58 -8.11 -22.65 -1.80
N ARG A 59 -7.14 -23.30 -1.18
CA ARG A 59 -7.06 -23.34 0.29
C ARG A 59 -6.80 -21.95 0.89
N PHE A 60 -6.19 -21.04 0.13
CA PHE A 60 -5.86 -19.68 0.59
C PHE A 60 -6.88 -18.64 0.14
N GLY A 61 -7.39 -18.76 -1.09
CA GLY A 61 -8.34 -17.78 -1.61
C GLY A 61 -8.83 -18.09 -3.01
N PRO A 62 -9.71 -17.23 -3.55
CA PRO A 62 -10.30 -17.41 -4.87
C PRO A 62 -9.30 -17.08 -5.98
N ARG A 63 -9.54 -17.60 -7.19
CA ARG A 63 -8.72 -17.33 -8.39
C ARG A 63 -8.72 -15.84 -8.77
N PHE A 64 -9.86 -15.16 -8.57
CA PHE A 64 -10.05 -13.75 -8.92
C PHE A 64 -10.56 -12.99 -7.69
N PRO A 65 -9.65 -12.59 -6.77
CA PRO A 65 -10.05 -11.86 -5.58
C PRO A 65 -10.50 -10.44 -5.91
N ASP A 66 -11.45 -9.94 -5.14
CA ASP A 66 -11.93 -8.57 -5.24
C ASP A 66 -10.94 -7.61 -4.57
N MET A 67 -10.60 -6.52 -5.26
CA MET A 67 -9.74 -5.44 -4.76
C MET A 67 -10.48 -4.10 -4.73
N THR A 68 -11.81 -4.11 -4.65
CA THR A 68 -12.62 -2.88 -4.59
C THR A 68 -12.31 -2.08 -3.33
N GLU A 69 -12.03 -2.75 -2.23
CA GLU A 69 -11.73 -2.15 -0.94
C GLU A 69 -10.46 -2.78 -0.37
N PRO A 70 -9.28 -2.42 -0.92
CA PRO A 70 -8.03 -3.10 -0.55
C PRO A 70 -7.57 -2.80 0.88
N TYR A 71 -7.98 -1.67 1.42
CA TYR A 71 -7.71 -1.29 2.81
C TYR A 71 -9.03 -1.23 3.56
N ASN A 72 -9.09 -1.91 4.70
CA ASN A 72 -10.33 -2.11 5.44
C ASN A 72 -10.87 -0.78 6.00
N LEU A 73 -12.12 -0.44 5.70
CA LEU A 73 -12.72 0.82 6.10
C LEU A 73 -12.86 0.98 7.62
N GLU A 74 -13.20 -0.08 8.34
CA GLU A 74 -13.30 -0.04 9.80
C GLU A 74 -11.94 0.26 10.44
N LEU A 75 -10.88 -0.35 9.94
CA LEU A 75 -9.52 -0.10 10.42
C LEU A 75 -9.07 1.31 10.08
N GLN A 76 -9.44 1.83 8.91
CA GLN A 76 -9.17 3.22 8.54
C GLN A 76 -9.84 4.19 9.52
N GLU A 77 -11.12 3.98 9.81
CA GLU A 77 -11.86 4.83 10.75
C GLU A 77 -11.26 4.78 12.16
N LEU A 78 -10.86 3.59 12.60
CA LEU A 78 -10.17 3.43 13.88
C LEU A 78 -8.85 4.20 13.91
N ALA A 79 -8.07 4.12 12.84
CA ALA A 79 -6.79 4.84 12.73
C ALA A 79 -7.00 6.36 12.76
N LYS A 80 -7.99 6.87 12.04
CA LYS A 80 -8.34 8.31 12.03
C LYS A 80 -8.73 8.78 13.42
N HIS A 81 -9.62 8.06 14.08
CA HIS A 81 -10.08 8.39 15.42
C HIS A 81 -8.92 8.40 16.43
N THR A 82 -8.06 7.38 16.35
CA THR A 82 -6.88 7.27 17.21
C THR A 82 -5.91 8.44 16.99
N ALA A 83 -5.67 8.81 15.73
CA ALA A 83 -4.82 9.95 15.39
C ALA A 83 -5.37 11.26 15.97
N GLU A 84 -6.68 11.48 15.86
CA GLU A 84 -7.34 12.65 16.42
C GLU A 84 -7.22 12.68 17.94
N GLU A 85 -7.46 11.57 18.63
CA GLU A 85 -7.31 11.48 20.09
C GLU A 85 -5.87 11.75 20.55
N MET A 86 -4.88 11.31 19.77
CA MET A 86 -3.46 11.49 20.09
C MET A 86 -2.91 12.84 19.63
N GLY A 87 -3.70 13.64 18.90
CA GLY A 87 -3.22 14.90 18.33
C GLY A 87 -2.20 14.72 17.22
N ILE A 88 -2.27 13.60 16.48
CA ILE A 88 -1.36 13.31 15.37
C ILE A 88 -2.00 13.80 14.07
N ASP A 89 -1.28 14.66 13.34
CA ASP A 89 -1.68 15.08 12.00
C ASP A 89 -1.44 13.95 11.00
N TYR A 90 -2.38 13.75 10.08
CA TYR A 90 -2.25 12.76 9.02
C TYR A 90 -2.93 13.26 7.75
N LYS A 91 -2.55 12.64 6.64
CA LYS A 91 -3.21 12.82 5.34
C LYS A 91 -3.75 11.49 4.89
N GLU A 92 -4.61 11.51 3.89
CA GLU A 92 -5.11 10.30 3.22
C GLU A 92 -4.66 10.34 1.78
N GLY A 93 -4.42 9.18 1.17
CA GLY A 93 -4.03 9.18 -0.23
C GLY A 93 -3.86 7.81 -0.84
N THR A 94 -3.58 7.84 -2.14
CA THR A 94 -3.32 6.69 -2.99
C THR A 94 -1.82 6.42 -3.09
N TYR A 95 -1.43 5.20 -2.79
CA TYR A 95 -0.03 4.75 -2.89
C TYR A 95 0.20 4.07 -4.23
N LEU A 96 1.24 4.50 -4.95
CA LEU A 96 1.65 3.86 -6.19
C LEU A 96 2.87 2.98 -5.93
N GLY A 97 2.75 1.69 -6.25
CA GLY A 97 3.86 0.74 -6.18
C GLY A 97 4.64 0.73 -7.49
N PHE A 98 5.94 0.96 -7.41
CA PHE A 98 6.88 0.96 -8.51
C PHE A 98 8.00 -0.03 -8.19
N MET A 99 8.48 -0.77 -9.19
CA MET A 99 9.41 -1.88 -8.92
C MET A 99 10.78 -1.43 -8.39
N GLY A 100 11.30 -0.31 -8.86
CA GLY A 100 12.69 0.03 -8.59
C GLY A 100 13.66 -0.90 -9.31
N PRO A 101 14.91 -1.06 -8.86
CA PRO A 101 15.52 -0.47 -7.65
C PRO A 101 15.97 0.98 -7.81
N CYS A 102 15.88 1.54 -9.01
CA CYS A 102 16.16 2.95 -9.23
C CYS A 102 14.98 3.83 -8.79
N TYR A 103 15.27 5.07 -8.45
CA TYR A 103 14.25 6.07 -8.23
C TYR A 103 13.62 6.50 -9.55
N GLU A 104 12.44 7.07 -9.46
CA GLU A 104 11.64 7.53 -10.58
C GLU A 104 12.27 8.74 -11.24
N THR A 105 12.05 8.86 -12.56
CA THR A 105 12.37 10.08 -13.29
C THR A 105 11.31 11.16 -13.03
N ALA A 106 11.64 12.42 -13.31
CA ALA A 106 10.68 13.52 -13.21
C ALA A 106 9.45 13.30 -14.11
N ALA A 107 9.66 12.73 -15.30
CA ALA A 107 8.55 12.42 -16.21
C ALA A 107 7.63 11.33 -15.65
N GLU A 108 8.20 10.30 -15.04
CA GLU A 108 7.41 9.25 -14.37
C GLU A 108 6.58 9.84 -13.24
N ILE A 109 7.15 10.70 -12.40
CA ILE A 109 6.44 11.34 -11.31
C ILE A 109 5.27 12.20 -11.82
N ARG A 110 5.47 12.95 -12.89
CA ARG A 110 4.38 13.72 -13.51
C ARG A 110 3.26 12.80 -14.03
N ALA A 111 3.63 11.67 -14.63
CA ALA A 111 2.67 10.69 -15.10
C ALA A 111 1.89 10.06 -13.92
N PHE A 112 2.59 9.68 -12.87
CA PHE A 112 1.97 9.08 -11.68
C PHE A 112 1.03 10.08 -10.98
N ALA A 113 1.43 11.33 -10.89
CA ALA A 113 0.57 12.40 -10.37
C ALA A 113 -0.72 12.53 -11.20
N GLY A 114 -0.59 12.46 -12.53
CA GLY A 114 -1.73 12.49 -13.46
C GLY A 114 -2.65 11.28 -13.31
N MET A 115 -2.15 10.16 -12.84
CA MET A 115 -2.95 8.97 -12.55
C MET A 115 -3.69 9.05 -11.20
N GLY A 116 -3.38 10.04 -10.38
CA GLY A 116 -3.98 10.21 -9.06
C GLY A 116 -3.16 9.69 -7.90
N ALA A 117 -1.88 9.38 -8.10
CA ALA A 117 -1.01 8.94 -7.01
C ALA A 117 -0.61 10.11 -6.10
N ASP A 118 -0.65 9.89 -4.80
CA ASP A 118 -0.22 10.84 -3.78
C ASP A 118 1.18 10.54 -3.25
N ALA A 119 1.59 9.29 -3.32
CA ALA A 119 2.90 8.83 -2.87
C ALA A 119 3.36 7.66 -3.73
N VAL A 120 4.69 7.43 -3.76
CA VAL A 120 5.29 6.35 -4.54
C VAL A 120 6.33 5.61 -3.71
N GLY A 121 6.35 4.29 -3.82
CA GLY A 121 7.33 3.44 -3.17
C GLY A 121 7.47 2.09 -3.86
N MET A 122 8.31 1.23 -3.29
CA MET A 122 8.71 -0.04 -3.91
C MET A 122 8.18 -1.27 -3.16
N SER A 123 7.17 -1.09 -2.30
CA SER A 123 6.64 -2.14 -1.42
C SER A 123 5.13 -2.08 -1.31
N THR A 124 4.59 -2.79 -0.36
CA THR A 124 3.22 -2.65 0.17
C THR A 124 2.12 -3.16 -0.75
N VAL A 125 2.18 -2.88 -2.06
CA VAL A 125 1.15 -3.31 -3.01
C VAL A 125 1.07 -4.83 -3.11
N PRO A 126 2.16 -5.58 -3.29
CA PRO A 126 2.10 -7.04 -3.32
C PRO A 126 1.58 -7.64 -2.00
N GLU A 127 2.04 -7.10 -0.89
CA GLU A 127 1.62 -7.54 0.46
C GLU A 127 0.12 -7.31 0.66
N THR A 128 -0.38 -6.14 0.25
CA THR A 128 -1.82 -5.82 0.30
C THR A 128 -2.63 -6.80 -0.55
N MET A 129 -2.15 -7.11 -1.75
CA MET A 129 -2.86 -8.03 -2.65
C MET A 129 -3.00 -9.43 -2.05
N VAL A 130 -1.92 -10.01 -1.52
CA VAL A 130 -2.00 -11.35 -0.93
C VAL A 130 -2.82 -11.38 0.34
N CYS A 131 -2.78 -10.33 1.16
CA CYS A 131 -3.61 -10.25 2.35
C CYS A 131 -5.10 -10.22 1.99
N ASN A 132 -5.49 -9.40 1.01
CA ASN A 132 -6.87 -9.38 0.52
C ASN A 132 -7.28 -10.72 -0.09
N TYR A 133 -6.38 -11.33 -0.88
CA TYR A 133 -6.59 -12.66 -1.46
C TYR A 133 -6.94 -13.69 -0.38
N MET A 134 -6.25 -13.66 0.76
CA MET A 134 -6.46 -14.61 1.86
C MET A 134 -7.52 -14.18 2.87
N GLY A 135 -8.20 -13.06 2.63
CA GLY A 135 -9.26 -12.57 3.51
C GLY A 135 -8.78 -11.88 4.78
N MET A 136 -7.50 -11.51 4.85
CA MET A 136 -7.00 -10.70 5.96
C MET A 136 -7.30 -9.22 5.74
N LYS A 137 -7.71 -8.53 6.80
CA LYS A 137 -7.98 -7.10 6.76
C LYS A 137 -6.67 -6.33 6.83
N VAL A 138 -6.53 -5.29 6.00
CA VAL A 138 -5.30 -4.51 5.88
C VAL A 138 -5.54 -3.06 6.29
N LEU A 139 -4.64 -2.55 7.12
CA LEU A 139 -4.44 -1.13 7.38
C LEU A 139 -3.02 -0.80 6.92
N ALA A 140 -2.83 0.28 6.18
CA ALA A 140 -1.51 0.67 5.73
C ALA A 140 -1.27 2.16 5.93
N ILE A 141 -0.07 2.49 6.42
CA ILE A 141 0.35 3.86 6.72
C ILE A 141 1.73 4.08 6.11
N SER A 142 1.86 5.15 5.33
CA SER A 142 3.13 5.59 4.77
C SER A 142 3.71 6.75 5.57
N CYS A 143 5.03 6.74 5.74
CA CYS A 143 5.77 7.92 6.18
C CYS A 143 6.41 8.56 4.94
N ILE A 144 6.06 9.80 4.65
CA ILE A 144 6.68 10.55 3.56
C ILE A 144 8.06 11.00 4.06
N THR A 145 9.11 10.41 3.51
CA THR A 145 10.50 10.70 3.93
C THR A 145 11.14 11.79 3.10
N ASN A 146 10.67 11.96 1.87
CA ASN A 146 11.18 12.95 0.92
C ASN A 146 10.10 13.23 -0.11
N MET A 147 10.19 14.37 -0.77
CA MET A 147 9.36 14.63 -1.95
C MET A 147 10.01 13.98 -3.16
N ALA A 148 9.20 13.37 -4.02
CA ALA A 148 9.67 12.72 -5.22
C ALA A 148 10.26 13.75 -6.20
N THR A 149 11.14 13.28 -7.08
CA THR A 149 11.81 14.16 -8.04
C THR A 149 10.82 14.86 -8.97
N GLY A 150 11.08 16.13 -9.32
CA GLY A 150 10.23 16.92 -10.20
C GLY A 150 8.96 17.48 -9.57
N THR A 151 8.84 17.41 -8.25
CA THR A 151 7.73 17.98 -7.49
C THR A 151 8.01 19.41 -7.03
#